data_188706928cd464615793ef1fb7620e82
#
_entry.id   188706928cd464615793ef1fb7620e82
#
_cell.length_a   1.000
_cell.length_b   1.000
_cell.length_c   1.000
_cell.angle_alpha   90.00
_cell.angle_beta   90.00
_cell.angle_gamma   90.00
#
_symmetry.space_group_name_H-M   'P 1'
#
loop_
_entity.id
_entity.type
_entity.pdbx_description
1 polymer ?
#
loop_
_entity_poly.entity_id
_entity_poly.type
_entity_poly.pdbx_seq_one_letter_code
_entity_poly.pdbx_strand_id
1 'polypeptide(L)' 'MREKYESLSLVVLKDLAKARGLKGISTMKKGELIDRML' A
#
# COMPACT_ATOMS: atom_id res chain seq x y z
N MET A 1 -4.26 5.19 -12.11
CA MET A 1 -4.64 4.77 -10.76
C MET A 1 -3.45 4.30 -9.95
N ARG A 2 -2.69 3.39 -10.49
CA ARG A 2 -1.49 2.92 -9.83
C ARG A 2 -0.49 4.05 -9.60
N GLU A 3 -0.44 4.99 -10.54
CA GLU A 3 0.49 6.10 -10.46
C GLU A 3 0.30 6.93 -9.21
N LYS A 4 -0.94 7.09 -8.79
CA LYS A 4 -1.26 7.84 -7.60
C LYS A 4 -0.62 7.22 -6.37
N TYR A 5 -0.69 5.90 -6.28
CA TYR A 5 -0.08 5.19 -5.17
C TYR A 5 1.43 5.22 -5.24
N GLU A 6 1.97 5.15 -6.45
CA GLU A 6 3.42 5.13 -6.63
C GLU A 6 4.07 6.45 -6.24
N SER A 7 3.33 7.53 -6.28
CA SER A 7 3.85 8.83 -5.86
C SER A 7 3.82 9.01 -4.35
N LEU A 8 3.15 8.11 -3.63
CA LEU A 8 3.10 8.16 -2.18
C LEU A 8 4.27 7.40 -1.57
N SER A 9 4.63 7.78 -0.34
CA SER A 9 5.67 7.05 0.37
C SER A 9 5.13 5.73 0.90
N LEU A 10 6.04 4.80 1.20
CA LEU A 10 5.65 3.49 1.71
C LEU A 10 4.87 3.60 3.02
N VAL A 11 5.26 4.55 3.87
CA VAL A 11 4.58 4.75 5.15
C VAL A 11 3.11 5.12 4.93
N VAL A 12 2.87 6.02 3.98
CA VAL A 12 1.51 6.45 3.66
C VAL A 12 0.71 5.27 3.11
N LEU A 13 1.33 4.48 2.24
CA LEU A 13 0.65 3.31 1.67
C LEU A 13 0.27 2.30 2.74
N LYS A 14 1.15 2.09 3.71
CA LYS A 14 0.86 1.17 4.80
C LYS A 14 -0.31 1.67 5.64
N ASP A 15 -0.35 2.96 5.90
CA ASP A 15 -1.46 3.54 6.66
C ASP A 15 -2.78 3.35 5.94
N LEU A 16 -2.79 3.58 4.64
CA LEU A 16 -3.99 3.39 3.83
C LEU A 16 -4.43 1.92 3.83
N ALA A 17 -3.46 1.03 3.72
CA ALA A 17 -3.74 -0.41 3.71
C ALA A 17 -4.35 -0.85 5.05
N LYS A 18 -3.85 -0.32 6.14
CA LYS A 18 -4.39 -0.63 7.47
C LYS A 18 -5.83 -0.15 7.58
N ALA A 19 -6.11 1.02 7.04
CA ALA A 19 -7.46 1.57 7.07
C ALA A 19 -8.43 0.69 6.29
N ARG A 20 -7.91 -0.06 5.32
CA ARG A 20 -8.73 -0.98 4.52
C ARG A 20 -8.80 -2.37 5.14
N GLY A 21 -8.15 -2.57 6.28
CA GLY A 21 -8.18 -3.86 6.96
C GLY A 21 -7.25 -4.90 6.41
N LEU A 22 -6.27 -4.49 5.60
CA LEU A 22 -5.30 -5.41 5.04
C LEU A 22 -4.31 -5.84 6.13
N LYS A 23 -3.92 -7.11 6.08
CA LYS A 23 -2.99 -7.67 7.05
C LYS A 23 -1.74 -8.18 6.35
N GLY A 24 -0.66 -8.31 7.11
CA GLY A 24 0.61 -8.79 6.56
C GLY A 24 1.31 -7.78 5.69
N ILE A 25 0.88 -6.52 5.76
CA ILE A 25 1.43 -5.48 4.89
C ILE A 25 2.86 -5.09 5.28
N SER A 26 3.24 -5.35 6.51
CA SER A 26 4.59 -4.99 6.96
C SER A 26 5.68 -5.79 6.25
N THR A 27 5.33 -6.92 5.67
CA THR A 27 6.26 -7.75 4.91
C THR A 27 6.18 -7.50 3.41
N MET A 28 5.24 -6.68 2.99
CA MET A 28 5.05 -6.39 1.58
C MET A 28 5.93 -5.24 1.12
N LYS A 29 6.38 -5.34 -0.13
CA LYS A 29 7.09 -4.25 -0.76
C LYS A 29 6.08 -3.29 -1.36
N LYS A 30 6.57 -2.10 -1.75
CA LYS A 30 5.69 -1.07 -2.27
C LYS A 30 4.83 -1.56 -3.44
N GLY A 31 5.44 -2.27 -4.38
CA GLY A 31 4.71 -2.79 -5.52
C GLY A 31 3.61 -3.76 -5.14
N GLU A 32 3.93 -4.67 -4.23
CA GLU A 32 2.96 -5.63 -3.75
C GLU A 32 1.81 -4.95 -3.00
N LEU A 33 2.17 -3.97 -2.19
CA LEU A 33 1.18 -3.24 -1.42
C LEU A 33 0.22 -2.50 -2.33
N ILE A 34 0.74 -1.88 -3.37
CA ILE A 34 -0.08 -1.17 -4.34
C ILE A 34 -1.05 -2.14 -5.03
N ASP A 35 -0.55 -3.30 -5.42
CA ASP A 35 -1.39 -4.32 -6.07
C ASP A 35 -2.54 -4.74 -5.16
N ARG A 36 -2.26 -4.87 -3.87
CA ARG A 36 -3.29 -5.24 -2.91
C ARG A 36 -4.33 -4.14 -2.74
N MET A 37 -3.92 -2.90 -2.91
CA MET A 37 -4.82 -1.75 -2.72
C MET A 37 -5.67 -1.47 -3.97
N LEU A 38 -5.27 -1.98 -5.09
CA LEU A 38 -6.06 -1.83 -6.30
C LEU A 38 -7.19 -2.87 -6.31
#